data_9b7cf8c0a5b220aae238a7b88941820f
#
_entry.id   9b7cf8c0a5b220aae238a7b88941820f
#
_cell.length_a   1.000
_cell.length_b   1.000
_cell.length_c   1.000
_cell.angle_alpha   90.00
_cell.angle_beta   90.00
_cell.angle_gamma   90.00
#
_symmetry.space_group_name_H-M   'P 1'
#
loop_
_entity.id
_entity.type
_entity.pdbx_description
1 polymer ?
#
loop_
_entity_poly.entity_id
_entity_poly.type
_entity_poly.pdbx_seq_one_letter_code
_entity_poly.pdbx_strand_id
1 'polypeptide(L)'
;MPGFQSAGLQDEVLLQGPRVLVTGATGLLGRAVCKEFQSNGWMVTGTGFRRARPRFLRCDLTDEDAVRRLLQEYKPDVIVHCAAERRPDVMEQHADAAVSLNVHATSTVSKEAAVCGALLIYISTDYVFDGRNPPYGEDDCPNPLNLYGRSKLEGERETLRLCPGAVILRVPVLFGEVESVTESAVTSLWQKVQEATEESYPLDHCLQRFPTDTRDVATVCRKLAERARQDPSIRGIFHFSGKEQMTKYEMAVAMAQAFNLPSNHLKPHLMVSLRWSASQLTEQPAGSAPRPINSQLNCSRLELLNLSVEPQAFSTAITECLWPFTADKRWRQTVFH
;
A
#
# COMPACT_ATOMS: atom_id res chain seq x y z
N MET A 1 37.87 -37.30 48.26
CA MET A 1 37.36 -35.96 47.91
C MET A 1 37.20 -35.93 46.43
N PRO A 2 35.99 -36.07 45.86
CA PRO A 2 35.79 -35.87 44.42
C PRO A 2 35.45 -34.39 44.16
N GLY A 3 36.18 -33.84 43.18
CA GLY A 3 36.02 -32.45 42.75
C GLY A 3 34.70 -32.20 42.06
N PHE A 4 34.04 -31.11 42.42
CA PHE A 4 32.89 -30.56 41.73
C PHE A 4 33.35 -29.93 40.40
N GLN A 5 32.95 -30.52 39.27
CA GLN A 5 32.99 -29.86 37.98
C GLN A 5 31.85 -28.88 37.95
N SER A 6 32.18 -27.60 37.84
CA SER A 6 31.22 -26.52 37.51
C SER A 6 30.77 -26.69 36.08
N ALA A 7 29.50 -27.10 35.90
CA ALA A 7 28.83 -27.04 34.61
C ALA A 7 28.69 -25.56 34.25
N GLY A 8 29.44 -25.16 33.19
CA GLY A 8 29.28 -23.85 32.59
C GLY A 8 27.87 -23.71 32.03
N LEU A 9 27.13 -22.77 32.56
CA LEU A 9 25.94 -22.19 31.90
C LEU A 9 26.41 -21.63 30.56
N GLN A 10 26.14 -22.37 29.50
CA GLN A 10 26.17 -21.78 28.16
C GLN A 10 24.99 -20.81 28.11
N ASP A 11 25.31 -19.51 28.10
CA ASP A 11 24.38 -18.47 27.74
C ASP A 11 23.83 -18.81 26.34
N GLU A 12 22.60 -19.33 26.28
CA GLU A 12 21.81 -19.36 25.07
C GLU A 12 21.59 -17.91 24.69
N VAL A 13 22.44 -17.36 23.81
CA VAL A 13 22.17 -16.16 23.07
C VAL A 13 20.95 -16.49 22.21
N LEU A 14 19.76 -16.18 22.72
CA LEU A 14 18.54 -16.14 21.94
C LEU A 14 18.83 -15.24 20.74
N LEU A 15 19.04 -15.84 19.57
CA LEU A 15 19.14 -15.14 18.31
C LEU A 15 17.84 -14.39 18.09
N GLN A 16 17.79 -13.14 18.56
CA GLN A 16 16.66 -12.27 18.31
C GLN A 16 16.58 -12.05 16.80
N GLY A 17 15.40 -12.30 16.22
CA GLY A 17 15.15 -12.07 14.79
C GLY A 17 15.41 -10.61 14.39
N PRO A 18 15.54 -10.34 13.09
CA PRO A 18 15.74 -8.98 12.60
C PRO A 18 14.55 -8.07 12.98
N ARG A 19 14.83 -6.78 13.15
CA ARG A 19 13.85 -5.79 13.60
C ARG A 19 13.29 -4.99 12.43
N VAL A 20 11.97 -4.90 12.34
CA VAL A 20 11.30 -4.03 11.37
C VAL A 20 10.40 -3.01 12.07
N LEU A 21 10.54 -1.76 11.68
CA LEU A 21 9.65 -0.68 12.05
C LEU A 21 8.69 -0.40 10.90
N VAL A 22 7.38 -0.43 11.17
CA VAL A 22 6.34 -0.15 10.18
C VAL A 22 5.65 1.16 10.55
N THR A 23 5.80 2.20 9.74
CA THR A 23 5.05 3.44 9.93
C THR A 23 3.66 3.30 9.28
N GLY A 24 2.66 3.99 9.83
CA GLY A 24 1.29 3.82 9.34
C GLY A 24 0.73 2.42 9.58
N ALA A 25 1.19 1.74 10.63
CA ALA A 25 0.81 0.36 10.97
C ALA A 25 -0.70 0.18 11.25
N THR A 26 -1.42 1.25 11.52
CA THR A 26 -2.88 1.26 11.69
C THR A 26 -3.66 1.29 10.37
N GLY A 27 -2.97 1.55 9.25
CA GLY A 27 -3.57 1.60 7.92
C GLY A 27 -3.64 0.22 7.26
N LEU A 28 -4.38 0.14 6.16
CA LEU A 28 -4.65 -1.08 5.42
C LEU A 28 -3.37 -1.86 5.05
N LEU A 29 -2.40 -1.20 4.41
CA LEU A 29 -1.13 -1.84 4.03
C LEU A 29 -0.25 -2.09 5.26
N GLY A 30 -0.16 -1.12 6.18
CA GLY A 30 0.69 -1.25 7.37
C GLY A 30 0.34 -2.46 8.23
N ARG A 31 -0.97 -2.78 8.39
CA ARG A 31 -1.42 -3.99 9.10
C ARG A 31 -0.97 -5.27 8.39
N ALA A 32 -1.10 -5.32 7.07
CA ALA A 32 -0.66 -6.47 6.27
C ALA A 32 0.86 -6.68 6.38
N VAL A 33 1.64 -5.59 6.28
CA VAL A 33 3.10 -5.64 6.46
C VAL A 33 3.48 -6.13 7.85
N CYS A 34 2.87 -5.60 8.92
CA CYS A 34 3.15 -6.08 10.28
C CYS A 34 2.88 -7.58 10.41
N LYS A 35 1.75 -8.07 9.90
CA LYS A 35 1.36 -9.48 9.94
C LYS A 35 2.34 -10.36 9.16
N GLU A 36 2.71 -9.97 7.96
CA GLU A 36 3.65 -10.71 7.10
C GLU A 36 5.02 -10.85 7.75
N PHE A 37 5.61 -9.76 8.22
CA PHE A 37 6.92 -9.81 8.87
C PHE A 37 6.88 -10.61 10.18
N GLN A 38 5.86 -10.44 11.01
CA GLN A 38 5.70 -11.18 12.25
C GLN A 38 5.58 -12.68 12.01
N SER A 39 4.81 -13.10 11.01
CA SER A 39 4.62 -14.51 10.64
C SER A 39 5.89 -15.16 10.08
N ASN A 40 6.88 -14.36 9.68
CA ASN A 40 8.16 -14.81 9.15
C ASN A 40 9.35 -14.55 10.10
N GLY A 41 9.09 -14.47 11.40
CA GLY A 41 10.12 -14.46 12.45
C GLY A 41 10.81 -13.12 12.67
N TRP A 42 10.26 -12.01 12.17
CA TRP A 42 10.76 -10.68 12.44
C TRP A 42 10.21 -10.11 13.75
N MET A 43 11.03 -9.34 14.45
CA MET A 43 10.57 -8.50 15.54
C MET A 43 9.92 -7.24 14.94
N VAL A 44 8.61 -7.09 15.13
CA VAL A 44 7.82 -6.04 14.48
C VAL A 44 7.40 -4.98 15.48
N THR A 45 7.72 -3.72 15.19
CA THR A 45 7.15 -2.56 15.87
C THR A 45 6.40 -1.70 14.85
N GLY A 46 5.12 -1.48 15.10
CA GLY A 46 4.28 -0.60 14.30
C GLY A 46 4.07 0.74 14.97
N THR A 47 3.97 1.81 14.17
CA THR A 47 3.59 3.13 14.65
C THR A 47 2.31 3.61 14.00
N GLY A 48 1.56 4.41 14.76
CA GLY A 48 0.38 5.12 14.30
C GLY A 48 0.26 6.45 15.03
N PHE A 49 -0.65 7.31 14.59
CA PHE A 49 -0.91 8.60 15.26
C PHE A 49 -2.20 8.59 16.04
N ARG A 50 -3.36 8.61 15.36
CA ARG A 50 -4.68 8.73 16.02
C ARG A 50 -5.19 7.40 16.57
N ARG A 51 -4.93 6.28 15.90
CA ARG A 51 -5.46 4.94 16.22
C ARG A 51 -4.38 3.99 16.74
N ALA A 52 -3.27 4.51 17.29
CA ALA A 52 -2.11 3.69 17.65
C ALA A 52 -2.38 2.73 18.80
N ARG A 53 -3.00 3.19 19.90
CA ARG A 53 -3.19 2.41 21.13
C ARG A 53 -4.40 1.47 21.04
N PRO A 54 -4.34 0.33 21.70
CA PRO A 54 -3.24 -0.22 22.52
C PRO A 54 -2.15 -0.98 21.73
N ARG A 55 -2.36 -1.24 20.44
CA ARG A 55 -1.59 -2.22 19.65
C ARG A 55 -0.26 -1.69 19.12
N PHE A 56 -0.17 -0.39 18.81
CA PHE A 56 0.99 0.22 18.16
C PHE A 56 1.53 1.39 18.97
N LEU A 57 2.77 1.77 18.73
CA LEU A 57 3.37 2.96 19.33
C LEU A 57 2.77 4.23 18.72
N ARG A 58 2.45 5.19 19.58
CA ARG A 58 2.01 6.50 19.10
C ARG A 58 3.23 7.34 18.73
N CYS A 59 3.29 7.75 17.45
CA CYS A 59 4.32 8.65 16.94
C CYS A 59 3.71 9.62 15.94
N ASP A 60 3.92 10.90 16.14
CA ASP A 60 3.66 11.91 15.13
C ASP A 60 4.88 12.00 14.23
N LEU A 61 4.75 11.60 12.98
CA LEU A 61 5.87 11.61 12.03
C LEU A 61 6.25 13.01 11.54
N THR A 62 5.45 14.04 11.86
CA THR A 62 5.76 15.44 11.60
C THR A 62 6.63 16.04 12.71
N ASP A 63 6.79 15.38 13.86
CA ASP A 63 7.70 15.72 14.94
C ASP A 63 9.05 15.01 14.72
N GLU A 64 10.04 15.74 14.23
CA GLU A 64 11.39 15.22 13.95
C GLU A 64 12.06 14.62 15.18
N ASP A 65 11.89 15.22 16.34
CA ASP A 65 12.51 14.72 17.57
C ASP A 65 11.85 13.43 18.06
N ALA A 66 10.53 13.28 17.85
CA ALA A 66 9.83 12.02 18.14
C ALA A 66 10.31 10.89 17.23
N VAL A 67 10.48 11.15 15.93
CA VAL A 67 11.00 10.18 14.96
C VAL A 67 12.44 9.78 15.32
N ARG A 68 13.29 10.77 15.60
CA ARG A 68 14.70 10.53 15.99
C ARG A 68 14.80 9.64 17.22
N ARG A 69 14.08 9.97 18.29
CA ARG A 69 14.07 9.17 19.53
C ARG A 69 13.61 7.74 19.27
N LEU A 70 12.52 7.58 18.54
CA LEU A 70 11.98 6.25 18.20
C LEU A 70 13.03 5.38 17.49
N LEU A 71 13.71 5.93 16.47
CA LEU A 71 14.69 5.16 15.71
C LEU A 71 15.97 4.86 16.48
N GLN A 72 16.41 5.80 17.34
CA GLN A 72 17.57 5.61 18.23
C GLN A 72 17.30 4.54 19.30
N GLU A 73 16.10 4.50 19.86
CA GLU A 73 15.71 3.53 20.89
C GLU A 73 15.45 2.14 20.29
N TYR A 74 14.69 2.05 19.21
CA TYR A 74 14.30 0.78 18.63
C TYR A 74 15.40 0.13 17.78
N LYS A 75 16.21 0.92 17.09
CA LYS A 75 17.30 0.49 16.20
C LYS A 75 16.82 -0.57 15.20
N PRO A 76 15.91 -0.24 14.28
CA PRO A 76 15.41 -1.19 13.30
C PRO A 76 16.50 -1.57 12.29
N ASP A 77 16.48 -2.81 11.79
CA ASP A 77 17.25 -3.20 10.62
C ASP A 77 16.58 -2.71 9.33
N VAL A 78 15.24 -2.66 9.35
CA VAL A 78 14.41 -2.27 8.22
C VAL A 78 13.30 -1.34 8.69
N ILE A 79 12.99 -0.33 7.88
CA ILE A 79 11.82 0.54 8.03
C ILE A 79 10.95 0.36 6.80
N VAL A 80 9.68 -0.01 6.98
CA VAL A 80 8.67 0.03 5.90
C VAL A 80 7.78 1.25 6.15
N HIS A 81 7.94 2.26 5.29
CA HIS A 81 7.24 3.55 5.43
C HIS A 81 5.93 3.54 4.65
N CYS A 82 4.83 3.16 5.34
CA CYS A 82 3.47 3.09 4.78
C CYS A 82 2.60 4.32 5.12
N ALA A 83 3.05 5.18 6.03
CA ALA A 83 2.28 6.34 6.46
C ALA A 83 2.19 7.39 5.35
N ALA A 84 0.97 7.74 4.94
CA ALA A 84 0.69 8.81 3.98
C ALA A 84 -0.79 9.20 4.03
N GLU A 85 -1.12 10.44 3.63
CA GLU A 85 -2.46 10.74 3.15
C GLU A 85 -2.56 10.24 1.70
N ARG A 86 -3.48 9.30 1.47
CA ARG A 86 -3.59 8.55 0.20
C ARG A 86 -4.80 8.93 -0.64
N ARG A 87 -5.66 9.81 -0.13
CA ARG A 87 -6.89 10.23 -0.80
C ARG A 87 -6.65 11.51 -1.60
N PRO A 88 -6.60 11.44 -2.94
CA PRO A 88 -6.28 12.61 -3.77
C PRO A 88 -7.22 13.80 -3.51
N ASP A 89 -8.52 13.55 -3.35
CA ASP A 89 -9.52 14.60 -3.13
C ASP A 89 -9.32 15.32 -1.76
N VAL A 90 -8.91 14.58 -0.72
CA VAL A 90 -8.58 15.14 0.60
C VAL A 90 -7.31 15.98 0.52
N MET A 91 -6.34 15.56 -0.27
CA MET A 91 -5.09 16.32 -0.45
C MET A 91 -5.33 17.66 -1.13
N GLU A 92 -6.19 17.71 -2.14
CA GLU A 92 -6.53 18.99 -2.80
C GLU A 92 -7.27 19.95 -1.83
N GLN A 93 -8.01 19.43 -0.87
CA GLN A 93 -8.74 20.23 0.14
C GLN A 93 -7.86 20.66 1.32
N HIS A 94 -6.85 19.87 1.69
CA HIS A 94 -5.99 20.08 2.87
C HIS A 94 -4.50 19.95 2.50
N ALA A 95 -4.07 20.71 1.50
CA ALA A 95 -2.75 20.58 0.86
C ALA A 95 -1.57 20.66 1.85
N ASP A 96 -1.55 21.65 2.73
CA ASP A 96 -0.43 21.87 3.64
C ASP A 96 -0.21 20.71 4.61
N ALA A 97 -1.29 20.24 5.25
CA ALA A 97 -1.22 19.10 6.17
C ALA A 97 -0.83 17.80 5.44
N ALA A 98 -1.34 17.60 4.23
CA ALA A 98 -1.05 16.44 3.43
C ALA A 98 0.40 16.43 2.90
N VAL A 99 0.93 17.58 2.46
CA VAL A 99 2.34 17.74 2.05
C VAL A 99 3.26 17.57 3.25
N SER A 100 2.92 18.13 4.42
CA SER A 100 3.69 17.94 5.65
C SER A 100 3.85 16.45 5.98
N LEU A 101 2.79 15.65 5.89
CA LEU A 101 2.87 14.20 6.14
C LEU A 101 3.59 13.46 5.00
N ASN A 102 3.24 13.72 3.74
CA ASN A 102 3.75 12.92 2.61
C ASN A 102 5.18 13.29 2.20
N VAL A 103 5.62 14.52 2.45
CA VAL A 103 6.95 14.99 2.04
C VAL A 103 7.86 15.21 3.25
N HIS A 104 7.49 16.11 4.18
CA HIS A 104 8.39 16.49 5.27
C HIS A 104 8.61 15.33 6.25
N ALA A 105 7.55 14.62 6.65
CA ALA A 105 7.70 13.45 7.51
C ALA A 105 8.50 12.33 6.82
N THR A 106 8.31 12.13 5.50
CA THR A 106 9.10 11.17 4.71
C THR A 106 10.57 11.57 4.67
N SER A 107 10.87 12.86 4.49
CA SER A 107 12.24 13.39 4.54
C SER A 107 12.90 13.10 5.89
N THR A 108 12.20 13.35 7.01
CA THR A 108 12.68 13.05 8.35
C THR A 108 12.96 11.57 8.55
N VAL A 109 12.01 10.69 8.19
CA VAL A 109 12.19 9.24 8.29
C VAL A 109 13.37 8.77 7.45
N SER A 110 13.55 9.30 6.24
CA SER A 110 14.65 8.95 5.35
C SER A 110 16.01 9.36 5.92
N LYS A 111 16.11 10.57 6.47
CA LYS A 111 17.33 11.08 7.12
C LYS A 111 17.72 10.22 8.33
N GLU A 112 16.76 9.97 9.20
CA GLU A 112 17.02 9.20 10.43
C GLU A 112 17.28 7.72 10.13
N ALA A 113 16.66 7.15 9.07
CA ALA A 113 16.98 5.80 8.57
C ALA A 113 18.45 5.70 8.14
N ALA A 114 18.94 6.68 7.38
CA ALA A 114 20.33 6.74 6.96
C ALA A 114 21.29 6.87 8.16
N VAL A 115 20.94 7.69 9.15
CA VAL A 115 21.76 7.89 10.38
C VAL A 115 21.86 6.61 11.20
N CYS A 116 20.79 5.84 11.34
CA CYS A 116 20.82 4.58 12.10
C CYS A 116 21.22 3.35 11.27
N GLY A 117 21.52 3.52 9.98
CA GLY A 117 21.91 2.43 9.08
C GLY A 117 20.80 1.45 8.73
N ALA A 118 19.53 1.83 8.89
CA ALA A 118 18.40 0.98 8.55
C ALA A 118 18.14 1.00 7.04
N LEU A 119 17.75 -0.16 6.48
CA LEU A 119 17.19 -0.22 5.14
C LEU A 119 15.80 0.45 5.15
N LEU A 120 15.59 1.44 4.30
CA LEU A 120 14.28 2.07 4.14
C LEU A 120 13.57 1.54 2.90
N ILE A 121 12.35 1.04 3.07
CA ILE A 121 11.40 0.73 1.99
C ILE A 121 10.29 1.77 2.03
N TYR A 122 10.26 2.63 1.03
CA TYR A 122 9.23 3.67 0.87
C TYR A 122 8.13 3.21 -0.08
N ILE A 123 6.89 3.22 0.39
CA ILE A 123 5.74 2.86 -0.44
C ILE A 123 5.28 4.08 -1.24
N SER A 124 5.39 3.99 -2.56
CA SER A 124 4.95 5.00 -3.51
C SER A 124 3.74 4.54 -4.33
N THR A 125 3.43 5.20 -5.43
CA THR A 125 2.18 5.03 -6.16
C THR A 125 2.40 5.07 -7.67
N ASP A 126 1.52 4.39 -8.40
CA ASP A 126 1.37 4.51 -9.86
C ASP A 126 0.91 5.92 -10.29
N TYR A 127 0.34 6.73 -9.38
CA TYR A 127 -0.08 8.12 -9.65
C TYR A 127 1.07 9.10 -9.86
N VAL A 128 2.31 8.65 -9.80
CA VAL A 128 3.46 9.43 -10.30
C VAL A 128 3.44 9.57 -11.83
N PHE A 129 2.64 8.74 -12.52
CA PHE A 129 2.48 8.76 -13.97
C PHE A 129 1.15 9.37 -14.42
N ASP A 130 1.11 9.91 -15.63
CA ASP A 130 -0.07 10.57 -16.21
C ASP A 130 -1.08 9.62 -16.88
N GLY A 131 -0.71 8.38 -17.10
CA GLY A 131 -1.57 7.37 -17.70
C GLY A 131 -1.72 7.44 -19.23
N ARG A 132 -0.82 8.14 -19.94
CA ARG A 132 -0.89 8.32 -21.41
C ARG A 132 -0.16 7.23 -22.19
N ASN A 133 0.92 6.67 -21.64
CA ASN A 133 1.81 5.74 -22.32
C ASN A 133 2.11 4.48 -21.49
N PRO A 134 1.08 3.74 -21.02
CA PRO A 134 1.30 2.49 -20.28
C PRO A 134 1.80 1.36 -21.21
N PRO A 135 2.46 0.32 -20.66
CA PRO A 135 2.88 0.18 -19.26
C PRO A 135 4.15 0.97 -18.95
N TYR A 136 4.22 1.52 -17.72
CA TYR A 136 5.37 2.31 -17.26
C TYR A 136 6.42 1.45 -16.58
N GLY A 137 7.68 1.59 -17.02
CA GLY A 137 8.85 1.06 -16.35
C GLY A 137 9.35 1.98 -15.23
N GLU A 138 10.28 1.45 -14.42
CA GLU A 138 10.84 2.19 -13.28
C GLU A 138 11.67 3.41 -13.72
N ASP A 139 12.23 3.38 -14.93
CA ASP A 139 13.08 4.42 -15.49
C ASP A 139 12.29 5.44 -16.35
N ASP A 140 10.98 5.23 -16.53
CA ASP A 140 10.12 6.16 -17.26
C ASP A 140 9.94 7.47 -16.49
N CYS A 141 9.87 8.58 -17.24
CA CYS A 141 9.75 9.91 -16.66
C CYS A 141 8.38 10.11 -16.01
N PRO A 142 8.32 10.38 -14.70
CA PRO A 142 7.07 10.67 -14.01
C PRO A 142 6.44 11.98 -14.47
N ASN A 143 5.10 12.01 -14.51
CA ASN A 143 4.29 13.21 -14.80
C ASN A 143 2.97 13.15 -14.00
N PRO A 144 2.97 13.41 -12.69
CA PRO A 144 1.78 13.29 -11.85
C PRO A 144 0.74 14.35 -12.16
N LEU A 145 -0.55 13.95 -12.21
CA LEU A 145 -1.68 14.82 -12.56
C LEU A 145 -2.26 15.58 -11.36
N ASN A 146 -2.09 15.06 -10.13
CA ASN A 146 -2.71 15.60 -8.92
C ASN A 146 -1.69 15.79 -7.80
N LEU A 147 -2.10 16.47 -6.73
CA LEU A 147 -1.24 16.77 -5.59
C LEU A 147 -0.76 15.50 -4.87
N TYR A 148 -1.60 14.46 -4.81
CA TYR A 148 -1.19 13.16 -4.24
C TYR A 148 0.01 12.58 -4.99
N GLY A 149 -0.09 12.42 -6.31
CA GLY A 149 1.01 11.92 -7.13
C GLY A 149 2.27 12.79 -7.03
N ARG A 150 2.10 14.13 -7.04
CA ARG A 150 3.23 15.08 -6.86
C ARG A 150 3.91 14.91 -5.51
N SER A 151 3.15 14.82 -4.41
CA SER A 151 3.71 14.65 -3.08
C SER A 151 4.43 13.31 -2.90
N LYS A 152 3.90 12.24 -3.50
CA LYS A 152 4.54 10.92 -3.46
C LYS A 152 5.84 10.91 -4.26
N LEU A 153 5.86 11.54 -5.44
CA LEU A 153 7.07 11.70 -6.25
C LEU A 153 8.14 12.52 -5.52
N GLU A 154 7.74 13.59 -4.84
CA GLU A 154 8.69 14.36 -4.04
C GLU A 154 9.23 13.54 -2.86
N GLY A 155 8.38 12.74 -2.22
CA GLY A 155 8.82 11.77 -1.21
C GLY A 155 9.83 10.75 -1.74
N GLU A 156 9.68 10.25 -2.98
CA GLU A 156 10.68 9.39 -3.63
C GLU A 156 12.04 10.11 -3.77
N ARG A 157 12.02 11.36 -4.28
CA ARG A 157 13.23 12.17 -4.49
C ARG A 157 13.96 12.43 -3.17
N GLU A 158 13.23 12.86 -2.15
CA GLU A 158 13.80 13.09 -0.81
C GLU A 158 14.34 11.79 -0.20
N THR A 159 13.64 10.68 -0.36
CA THR A 159 14.10 9.38 0.13
C THR A 159 15.42 8.96 -0.53
N LEU A 160 15.51 9.02 -1.84
CA LEU A 160 16.74 8.64 -2.57
C LEU A 160 17.89 9.61 -2.34
N ARG A 161 17.59 10.90 -2.12
CA ARG A 161 18.59 11.91 -1.81
C ARG A 161 19.20 11.72 -0.41
N LEU A 162 18.37 11.41 0.59
CA LEU A 162 18.80 11.32 2.00
C LEU A 162 19.25 9.92 2.41
N CYS A 163 18.70 8.90 1.78
CA CYS A 163 18.98 7.48 2.01
C CYS A 163 19.25 6.77 0.68
N PRO A 164 20.43 6.91 0.06
CA PRO A 164 20.72 6.38 -1.29
C PRO A 164 20.61 4.85 -1.42
N GLY A 165 20.66 4.11 -0.31
CA GLY A 165 20.43 2.67 -0.25
C GLY A 165 18.96 2.27 -0.15
N ALA A 166 18.03 3.21 -0.11
CA ALA A 166 16.61 2.93 0.04
C ALA A 166 16.01 2.22 -1.17
N VAL A 167 14.91 1.52 -0.91
CA VAL A 167 14.03 0.91 -1.91
C VAL A 167 12.75 1.74 -1.98
N ILE A 168 12.36 2.11 -3.19
CA ILE A 168 11.04 2.70 -3.50
C ILE A 168 10.19 1.61 -4.13
N LEU A 169 9.03 1.34 -3.56
CA LEU A 169 8.07 0.39 -4.13
C LEU A 169 6.82 1.15 -4.58
N ARG A 170 6.64 1.30 -5.88
CA ARG A 170 5.41 1.88 -6.48
C ARG A 170 4.36 0.80 -6.62
N VAL A 171 3.16 1.09 -6.14
CA VAL A 171 2.01 0.19 -6.17
C VAL A 171 0.76 0.94 -6.63
N PRO A 172 -0.22 0.26 -7.28
CA PRO A 172 -1.48 0.87 -7.67
C PRO A 172 -2.50 0.87 -6.53
N VAL A 173 -3.79 1.00 -6.85
CA VAL A 173 -4.88 0.95 -5.87
C VAL A 173 -4.87 -0.36 -5.09
N LEU A 174 -4.95 -0.25 -3.76
CA LEU A 174 -4.85 -1.38 -2.84
C LEU A 174 -6.22 -1.79 -2.29
N PHE A 175 -6.37 -3.09 -2.06
CA PHE A 175 -7.44 -3.68 -1.27
C PHE A 175 -6.86 -4.78 -0.38
N GLY A 176 -7.64 -5.25 0.59
CA GLY A 176 -7.18 -6.29 1.51
C GLY A 176 -8.11 -6.41 2.71
N GLU A 177 -7.63 -7.00 3.79
CA GLU A 177 -8.37 -7.12 5.05
C GLU A 177 -8.60 -5.74 5.67
N VAL A 178 -9.84 -5.25 5.57
CA VAL A 178 -10.27 -3.92 6.03
C VAL A 178 -10.98 -3.98 7.38
N GLU A 179 -10.86 -2.91 8.18
CA GLU A 179 -11.65 -2.73 9.41
C GLU A 179 -13.05 -2.19 9.08
N SER A 180 -13.19 -1.49 7.97
CA SER A 180 -14.46 -1.01 7.39
C SER A 180 -14.37 -1.05 5.87
N VAL A 181 -15.45 -1.37 5.19
CA VAL A 181 -15.50 -1.39 3.72
C VAL A 181 -15.11 -0.06 3.09
N THR A 182 -15.26 1.05 3.80
CA THR A 182 -14.88 2.40 3.33
C THR A 182 -13.38 2.67 3.41
N GLU A 183 -12.59 1.77 3.98
CA GLU A 183 -11.14 1.96 4.16
C GLU A 183 -10.36 1.92 2.83
N SER A 184 -10.86 1.23 1.82
CA SER A 184 -10.26 1.15 0.48
C SER A 184 -11.21 1.67 -0.59
N ALA A 185 -10.68 2.31 -1.64
CA ALA A 185 -11.45 2.72 -2.81
C ALA A 185 -12.04 1.50 -3.57
N VAL A 186 -11.46 0.33 -3.42
CA VAL A 186 -11.95 -0.93 -4.00
C VAL A 186 -13.07 -1.50 -3.12
N THR A 187 -12.82 -1.72 -1.84
CA THR A 187 -13.81 -2.33 -0.93
C THR A 187 -15.03 -1.45 -0.68
N SER A 188 -14.90 -0.12 -0.83
CA SER A 188 -16.04 0.80 -0.73
C SER A 188 -17.14 0.55 -1.77
N LEU A 189 -16.81 -0.06 -2.91
CA LEU A 189 -17.78 -0.47 -3.92
C LEU A 189 -18.77 -1.49 -3.39
N TRP A 190 -18.41 -2.25 -2.36
CA TRP A 190 -19.27 -3.23 -1.71
C TRP A 190 -20.59 -2.65 -1.22
N GLN A 191 -20.59 -1.41 -0.72
CA GLN A 191 -21.82 -0.74 -0.31
C GLN A 191 -22.81 -0.63 -1.49
N LYS A 192 -22.29 -0.31 -2.68
CA LYS A 192 -23.12 -0.17 -3.88
C LYS A 192 -23.60 -1.52 -4.43
N VAL A 193 -22.81 -2.55 -4.25
CA VAL A 193 -23.21 -3.92 -4.60
C VAL A 193 -24.35 -4.41 -3.69
N GLN A 194 -24.34 -4.06 -2.39
CA GLN A 194 -25.36 -4.46 -1.44
C GLN A 194 -26.66 -3.64 -1.52
N GLU A 195 -26.57 -2.38 -1.99
CA GLU A 195 -27.72 -1.49 -2.18
C GLU A 195 -28.50 -1.89 -3.44
N ALA A 196 -29.10 -3.09 -3.45
CA ALA A 196 -29.99 -3.53 -4.54
C ALA A 196 -31.28 -2.71 -4.51
N THR A 197 -31.26 -1.54 -5.15
CA THR A 197 -32.42 -0.65 -5.30
C THR A 197 -32.97 -0.74 -6.72
N GLU A 198 -34.22 -0.29 -6.93
CA GLU A 198 -34.78 -0.13 -8.29
C GLU A 198 -34.08 0.98 -9.08
N GLU A 199 -33.37 1.87 -8.38
CA GLU A 199 -32.58 2.95 -8.99
C GLU A 199 -31.26 2.44 -9.52
N SER A 200 -30.89 2.89 -10.72
CA SER A 200 -29.60 2.56 -11.33
C SER A 200 -28.48 3.37 -10.69
N TYR A 201 -27.35 2.72 -10.39
CA TYR A 201 -26.15 3.36 -9.84
C TYR A 201 -25.03 3.41 -10.90
N PRO A 202 -24.66 4.60 -11.40
CA PRO A 202 -23.60 4.74 -12.39
C PRO A 202 -22.23 4.55 -11.74
N LEU A 203 -21.38 3.71 -12.34
CA LEU A 203 -20.01 3.46 -11.93
C LEU A 203 -19.06 3.72 -13.09
N ASP A 204 -17.93 4.38 -12.80
CA ASP A 204 -16.89 4.66 -13.79
C ASP A 204 -16.45 3.37 -14.52
N HIS A 205 -16.53 3.43 -15.86
CA HIS A 205 -16.11 2.36 -16.76
C HIS A 205 -15.08 2.86 -17.80
N CYS A 206 -14.34 3.91 -17.45
CA CYS A 206 -13.31 4.52 -18.29
C CYS A 206 -11.92 4.36 -17.71
N LEU A 207 -11.77 4.67 -16.42
CA LEU A 207 -10.47 4.69 -15.77
C LEU A 207 -10.01 3.27 -15.43
N GLN A 208 -8.92 2.85 -16.06
CA GLN A 208 -8.34 1.53 -15.85
C GLN A 208 -7.53 1.48 -14.54
N ARG A 209 -7.74 0.45 -13.74
CA ARG A 209 -7.09 0.22 -12.46
C ARG A 209 -6.56 -1.20 -12.40
N PHE A 210 -5.57 -1.40 -11.54
CA PHE A 210 -4.95 -2.70 -11.28
C PHE A 210 -5.08 -2.98 -9.78
N PRO A 211 -6.27 -3.43 -9.30
CA PRO A 211 -6.47 -3.67 -7.87
C PRO A 211 -5.45 -4.69 -7.36
N THR A 212 -4.75 -4.32 -6.29
CA THR A 212 -3.61 -5.07 -5.77
C THR A 212 -3.84 -5.42 -4.30
N ASP A 213 -3.70 -6.70 -3.96
CA ASP A 213 -3.87 -7.19 -2.59
C ASP A 213 -2.71 -6.73 -1.70
N THR A 214 -3.02 -6.19 -0.55
CA THR A 214 -2.02 -5.76 0.43
C THR A 214 -1.16 -6.90 0.99
N ARG A 215 -1.66 -8.14 0.98
CA ARG A 215 -0.89 -9.32 1.38
C ARG A 215 0.26 -9.59 0.41
N ASP A 216 0.00 -9.46 -0.89
CA ASP A 216 1.02 -9.63 -1.92
C ASP A 216 2.08 -8.52 -1.83
N VAL A 217 1.65 -7.26 -1.63
CA VAL A 217 2.58 -6.13 -1.41
C VAL A 217 3.43 -6.36 -0.16
N ALA A 218 2.83 -6.82 0.94
CA ALA A 218 3.55 -7.11 2.17
C ALA A 218 4.62 -8.20 1.98
N THR A 219 4.30 -9.27 1.23
CA THR A 219 5.24 -10.33 0.89
C THR A 219 6.40 -9.81 0.03
N VAL A 220 6.10 -8.94 -0.95
CA VAL A 220 7.14 -8.27 -1.76
C VAL A 220 8.05 -7.40 -0.89
N CYS A 221 7.47 -6.61 0.04
CA CYS A 221 8.26 -5.82 0.99
C CYS A 221 9.21 -6.69 1.82
N ARG A 222 8.74 -7.83 2.33
CA ARG A 222 9.59 -8.76 3.09
C ARG A 222 10.72 -9.34 2.22
N LYS A 223 10.40 -9.82 1.02
CA LYS A 223 11.42 -10.34 0.09
C LYS A 223 12.48 -9.30 -0.26
N LEU A 224 12.06 -8.06 -0.52
CA LEU A 224 12.97 -6.93 -0.74
C LEU A 224 13.85 -6.66 0.49
N ALA A 225 13.24 -6.65 1.69
CA ALA A 225 13.96 -6.44 2.94
C ALA A 225 15.03 -7.53 3.19
N GLU A 226 14.68 -8.79 2.99
CA GLU A 226 15.58 -9.93 3.17
C GLU A 226 16.74 -9.89 2.16
N ARG A 227 16.44 -9.64 0.89
CA ARG A 227 17.44 -9.58 -0.17
C ARG A 227 18.35 -8.37 -0.05
N ALA A 228 17.80 -7.16 0.14
CA ALA A 228 18.57 -5.93 0.19
C ALA A 228 19.53 -5.86 1.41
N ARG A 229 19.21 -6.56 2.50
CA ARG A 229 20.14 -6.69 3.65
C ARG A 229 21.36 -7.55 3.33
N GLN A 230 21.26 -8.44 2.35
CA GLN A 230 22.34 -9.34 1.91
C GLN A 230 23.08 -8.80 0.69
N ASP A 231 22.37 -8.05 -0.15
CA ASP A 231 22.85 -7.54 -1.42
C ASP A 231 22.55 -6.04 -1.57
N PRO A 232 23.53 -5.15 -1.32
CA PRO A 232 23.36 -3.70 -1.42
C PRO A 232 23.04 -3.19 -2.84
N SER A 233 23.12 -4.03 -3.87
CA SER A 233 22.69 -3.66 -5.22
C SER A 233 21.16 -3.58 -5.36
N ILE A 234 20.42 -4.22 -4.44
CA ILE A 234 18.96 -4.16 -4.37
C ILE A 234 18.54 -2.83 -3.71
N ARG A 235 18.44 -1.80 -4.53
CA ARG A 235 18.09 -0.44 -4.15
C ARG A 235 17.43 0.31 -5.31
N GLY A 236 16.87 1.48 -5.03
CA GLY A 236 16.19 2.30 -6.05
C GLY A 236 14.73 1.90 -6.25
N ILE A 237 14.21 2.10 -7.44
CA ILE A 237 12.78 2.01 -7.74
C ILE A 237 12.42 0.62 -8.24
N PHE A 238 11.31 0.09 -7.69
CA PHE A 238 10.67 -1.16 -8.10
C PHE A 238 9.17 -0.94 -8.25
N HIS A 239 8.55 -1.70 -9.14
CA HIS A 239 7.11 -1.72 -9.38
C HIS A 239 6.50 -3.07 -8.98
N PHE A 240 5.37 -3.04 -8.29
CA PHE A 240 4.54 -4.22 -8.05
C PHE A 240 3.06 -3.90 -8.25
N SER A 241 2.33 -4.80 -8.91
CA SER A 241 0.92 -4.61 -9.27
C SER A 241 0.21 -5.95 -9.40
N GLY A 242 -1.07 -5.97 -9.05
CA GLY A 242 -1.98 -7.01 -9.55
C GLY A 242 -2.01 -7.01 -11.07
N LYS A 243 -2.36 -8.14 -11.68
CA LYS A 243 -2.29 -8.33 -13.14
C LYS A 243 -3.61 -8.00 -13.84
N GLU A 244 -4.73 -8.01 -13.13
CA GLU A 244 -6.04 -7.78 -13.71
C GLU A 244 -6.31 -6.28 -13.88
N GLN A 245 -6.60 -5.89 -15.13
CA GLN A 245 -7.01 -4.54 -15.49
C GLN A 245 -8.53 -4.44 -15.35
N MET A 246 -9.00 -3.54 -14.51
CA MET A 246 -10.42 -3.42 -14.19
C MET A 246 -10.81 -1.95 -13.97
N THR A 247 -12.01 -1.60 -14.40
CA THR A 247 -12.69 -0.35 -14.01
C THR A 247 -13.46 -0.53 -12.71
N LYS A 248 -13.93 0.57 -12.10
CA LYS A 248 -14.78 0.47 -10.90
C LYS A 248 -16.06 -0.33 -11.16
N TYR A 249 -16.66 -0.17 -12.35
CA TYR A 249 -17.83 -0.93 -12.76
C TYR A 249 -17.51 -2.43 -12.80
N GLU A 250 -16.43 -2.82 -13.46
CA GLU A 250 -16.01 -4.23 -13.57
C GLU A 250 -15.68 -4.84 -12.19
N MET A 251 -15.01 -4.09 -11.31
CA MET A 251 -14.77 -4.54 -9.93
C MET A 251 -16.08 -4.79 -9.17
N ALA A 252 -17.05 -3.88 -9.26
CA ALA A 252 -18.34 -4.03 -8.58
C ALA A 252 -19.15 -5.20 -9.13
N VAL A 253 -19.15 -5.41 -10.44
CA VAL A 253 -19.79 -6.57 -11.08
C VAL A 253 -19.12 -7.88 -10.64
N ALA A 254 -17.78 -7.92 -10.61
CA ALA A 254 -17.04 -9.08 -10.13
C ALA A 254 -17.34 -9.40 -8.65
N MET A 255 -17.47 -8.37 -7.80
CA MET A 255 -17.91 -8.56 -6.41
C MET A 255 -19.32 -9.15 -6.33
N ALA A 256 -20.28 -8.60 -7.10
CA ALA A 256 -21.65 -9.10 -7.13
C ALA A 256 -21.69 -10.57 -7.55
N GLN A 257 -20.95 -10.94 -8.60
CA GLN A 257 -20.85 -12.33 -9.08
C GLN A 257 -20.24 -13.26 -8.01
N ALA A 258 -19.15 -12.83 -7.36
CA ALA A 258 -18.47 -13.63 -6.33
C ALA A 258 -19.36 -13.96 -5.13
N PHE A 259 -20.35 -13.12 -4.83
CA PHE A 259 -21.30 -13.31 -3.72
C PHE A 259 -22.71 -13.70 -4.17
N ASN A 260 -22.91 -14.05 -5.44
CA ASN A 260 -24.23 -14.36 -6.03
C ASN A 260 -25.29 -13.27 -5.76
N LEU A 261 -24.87 -12.01 -5.85
CA LEU A 261 -25.75 -10.85 -5.69
C LEU A 261 -26.18 -10.30 -7.06
N PRO A 262 -27.38 -9.68 -7.16
CA PRO A 262 -27.81 -9.04 -8.39
C PRO A 262 -26.91 -7.84 -8.72
N SER A 263 -26.62 -7.64 -10.00
CA SER A 263 -25.82 -6.52 -10.50
C SER A 263 -26.58 -5.61 -11.48
N ASN A 264 -27.87 -5.85 -11.70
CA ASN A 264 -28.67 -5.13 -12.69
C ASN A 264 -28.80 -3.63 -12.40
N HIS A 265 -28.71 -3.22 -11.15
CA HIS A 265 -28.71 -1.82 -10.70
C HIS A 265 -27.37 -1.11 -10.98
N LEU A 266 -26.27 -1.84 -11.12
CA LEU A 266 -24.96 -1.28 -11.47
C LEU A 266 -24.95 -0.96 -12.97
N LYS A 267 -24.62 0.27 -13.33
CA LYS A 267 -24.56 0.71 -14.73
C LYS A 267 -23.19 1.25 -15.08
N PRO A 268 -22.63 0.87 -16.24
CA PRO A 268 -21.39 1.45 -16.71
C PRO A 268 -21.60 2.91 -17.06
N HIS A 269 -20.80 3.79 -16.45
CA HIS A 269 -20.74 5.19 -16.79
C HIS A 269 -19.54 5.44 -17.72
N LEU A 270 -19.85 5.71 -18.99
CA LEU A 270 -18.86 6.10 -19.99
C LEU A 270 -18.80 7.62 -19.99
N MET A 271 -17.64 8.21 -19.76
CA MET A 271 -17.47 9.65 -19.96
C MET A 271 -17.69 9.96 -21.44
N VAL A 272 -18.81 10.62 -21.74
CA VAL A 272 -19.17 11.03 -23.09
C VAL A 272 -18.36 12.28 -23.47
N SER A 273 -17.11 12.11 -23.85
CA SER A 273 -16.44 13.11 -24.69
C SER A 273 -15.41 12.45 -25.60
N LEU A 274 -15.88 12.08 -26.76
CA LEU A 274 -15.12 11.55 -27.89
C LEU A 274 -14.30 12.64 -28.61
N ARG A 275 -13.63 13.56 -27.91
CA ARG A 275 -12.61 14.43 -28.51
C ARG A 275 -11.54 14.78 -27.51
N TRP A 276 -10.47 14.03 -27.54
CA TRP A 276 -9.23 14.30 -26.82
C TRP A 276 -8.53 15.53 -27.39
N SER A 277 -8.82 16.71 -26.86
CA SER A 277 -7.86 17.81 -26.86
C SER A 277 -7.32 17.94 -25.44
N ALA A 278 -6.05 18.20 -25.30
CA ALA A 278 -5.35 18.35 -24.00
C ALA A 278 -5.97 19.38 -23.04
N SER A 279 -6.98 20.14 -23.50
CA SER A 279 -7.73 21.16 -22.77
C SER A 279 -9.03 20.66 -22.11
N GLN A 280 -9.44 19.39 -22.29
CA GLN A 280 -10.75 18.87 -21.82
C GLN A 280 -10.65 17.76 -20.75
N LEU A 281 -9.61 17.79 -19.93
CA LEU A 281 -9.52 16.97 -18.70
C LEU A 281 -10.47 17.46 -17.58
N THR A 282 -11.45 18.32 -17.87
CA THR A 282 -12.16 19.15 -16.87
C THR A 282 -13.60 18.77 -16.58
N GLU A 283 -14.12 17.62 -17.03
CA GLU A 283 -15.48 17.20 -16.63
C GLU A 283 -15.46 16.08 -15.56
N GLN A 284 -14.57 16.19 -14.58
CA GLN A 284 -14.74 15.49 -13.32
C GLN A 284 -15.69 16.31 -12.41
N PRO A 285 -16.42 15.66 -11.48
CA PRO A 285 -17.26 16.40 -10.54
C PRO A 285 -16.47 17.54 -9.91
N ALA A 286 -17.08 18.71 -9.79
CA ALA A 286 -16.43 19.89 -9.23
C ALA A 286 -15.77 19.53 -7.87
N GLY A 287 -14.46 19.75 -7.76
CA GLY A 287 -13.67 19.44 -6.56
C GLY A 287 -13.02 18.06 -6.52
N SER A 288 -13.14 17.22 -7.57
CA SER A 288 -12.40 15.96 -7.62
C SER A 288 -11.01 16.14 -8.25
N ALA A 289 -9.99 15.47 -7.69
CA ALA A 289 -8.64 15.46 -8.21
C ALA A 289 -8.56 14.72 -9.56
N PRO A 290 -7.81 15.21 -10.57
CA PRO A 290 -7.61 14.51 -11.83
C PRO A 290 -6.88 13.18 -11.60
N ARG A 291 -7.27 12.14 -12.32
CA ARG A 291 -6.70 10.78 -12.19
C ARG A 291 -6.20 10.27 -13.55
N PRO A 292 -5.08 9.53 -13.57
CA PRO A 292 -4.59 8.91 -14.80
C PRO A 292 -5.62 7.91 -15.34
N ILE A 293 -5.70 7.80 -16.67
CA ILE A 293 -6.62 6.85 -17.32
C ILE A 293 -6.14 5.43 -17.15
N ASN A 294 -4.86 5.20 -17.41
CA ASN A 294 -4.23 3.88 -17.29
C ASN A 294 -2.77 4.05 -16.86
N SER A 295 -2.50 3.87 -15.58
CA SER A 295 -1.16 3.92 -15.00
C SER A 295 -0.56 2.54 -14.78
N GLN A 296 -0.81 1.59 -15.69
CA GLN A 296 -0.25 0.23 -15.61
C GLN A 296 1.25 0.25 -15.40
N LEU A 297 1.71 -0.50 -14.40
CA LEU A 297 3.11 -0.64 -14.06
C LEU A 297 3.72 -1.89 -14.73
N ASN A 298 4.91 -1.73 -15.31
CA ASN A 298 5.75 -2.85 -15.71
C ASN A 298 6.49 -3.36 -14.47
N CYS A 299 6.26 -4.61 -14.08
CA CYS A 299 6.82 -5.21 -12.86
C CYS A 299 7.99 -6.18 -13.16
N SER A 300 8.50 -6.23 -14.38
CA SER A 300 9.50 -7.21 -14.82
C SER A 300 10.81 -7.14 -14.02
N ARG A 301 11.19 -5.98 -13.48
CA ARG A 301 12.40 -5.84 -12.64
C ARG A 301 12.34 -6.73 -11.40
N LEU A 302 11.22 -6.75 -10.68
CA LEU A 302 11.01 -7.65 -9.54
C LEU A 302 10.95 -9.12 -9.94
N GLU A 303 10.32 -9.41 -11.07
CA GLU A 303 10.18 -10.78 -11.59
C GLU A 303 11.56 -11.37 -11.95
N LEU A 304 12.40 -10.62 -12.66
CA LEU A 304 13.75 -11.01 -13.04
C LEU A 304 14.66 -11.27 -11.82
N LEU A 305 14.43 -10.59 -10.72
CA LEU A 305 15.18 -10.78 -9.48
C LEU A 305 14.59 -11.88 -8.58
N ASN A 306 13.51 -12.54 -8.98
CA ASN A 306 12.74 -13.50 -8.17
C ASN A 306 12.24 -12.91 -6.82
N LEU A 307 11.95 -11.62 -6.82
CA LEU A 307 11.44 -10.89 -5.65
C LEU A 307 9.93 -10.63 -5.74
N SER A 308 9.30 -10.94 -6.87
CA SER A 308 7.85 -10.84 -7.06
C SER A 308 7.11 -12.02 -6.41
N VAL A 309 5.81 -11.90 -6.37
CA VAL A 309 4.84 -12.97 -6.06
C VAL A 309 3.84 -13.03 -7.19
N GLU A 310 3.20 -14.20 -7.38
CA GLU A 310 2.06 -14.30 -8.29
C GLU A 310 0.81 -13.76 -7.58
N PRO A 311 0.19 -12.67 -8.08
CA PRO A 311 -1.00 -12.12 -7.46
C PRO A 311 -2.17 -13.11 -7.54
N GLN A 312 -2.97 -13.19 -6.47
CA GLN A 312 -4.22 -13.93 -6.51
C GLN A 312 -5.22 -13.27 -7.48
N ALA A 313 -6.12 -14.07 -8.06
CA ALA A 313 -7.23 -13.55 -8.85
C ALA A 313 -8.09 -12.60 -8.00
N PHE A 314 -8.50 -11.47 -8.57
CA PHE A 314 -9.27 -10.44 -7.86
C PHE A 314 -10.53 -11.01 -7.22
N SER A 315 -11.28 -11.84 -7.93
CA SER A 315 -12.51 -12.46 -7.42
C SER A 315 -12.29 -13.32 -6.17
N THR A 316 -11.20 -14.07 -6.11
CA THR A 316 -10.83 -14.87 -4.94
C THR A 316 -10.42 -13.99 -3.77
N ALA A 317 -9.48 -13.09 -3.98
CA ALA A 317 -8.94 -12.24 -2.94
C ALA A 317 -9.99 -11.28 -2.35
N ILE A 318 -10.85 -10.68 -3.19
CA ILE A 318 -11.90 -9.76 -2.72
C ILE A 318 -13.00 -10.49 -1.94
N THR A 319 -13.29 -11.74 -2.28
CA THR A 319 -14.23 -12.57 -1.53
C THR A 319 -13.75 -12.78 -0.09
N GLU A 320 -12.49 -13.13 0.11
CA GLU A 320 -11.90 -13.27 1.43
C GLU A 320 -11.96 -11.97 2.24
N CYS A 321 -11.66 -10.84 1.59
CA CYS A 321 -11.65 -9.52 2.23
C CYS A 321 -13.06 -9.05 2.66
N LEU A 322 -14.08 -9.32 1.85
CA LEU A 322 -15.45 -8.83 2.08
C LEU A 322 -16.33 -9.80 2.87
N TRP A 323 -15.90 -11.05 3.01
CA TRP A 323 -16.62 -12.07 3.77
C TRP A 323 -17.14 -11.61 5.14
N PRO A 324 -16.35 -10.90 5.98
CA PRO A 324 -16.80 -10.45 7.29
C PRO A 324 -17.97 -9.45 7.24
N PHE A 325 -18.20 -8.82 6.09
CA PHE A 325 -19.18 -7.76 5.87
C PHE A 325 -20.45 -8.24 5.15
N THR A 326 -20.60 -9.55 4.98
CA THR A 326 -21.82 -10.14 4.40
C THR A 326 -22.93 -10.22 5.45
N ALA A 327 -24.18 -9.94 5.03
CA ALA A 327 -25.34 -10.00 5.92
C ALA A 327 -25.74 -11.44 6.26
N ASP A 328 -25.49 -12.41 5.39
CA ASP A 328 -25.90 -13.81 5.57
C ASP A 328 -24.82 -14.67 6.22
N LYS A 329 -25.00 -14.93 7.53
CA LYS A 329 -24.13 -15.84 8.29
C LYS A 329 -24.26 -17.32 7.86
N ARG A 330 -25.31 -17.72 7.13
CA ARG A 330 -25.51 -19.09 6.68
C ARG A 330 -24.55 -19.47 5.55
N TRP A 331 -24.15 -18.51 4.76
CA TRP A 331 -23.15 -18.71 3.72
C TRP A 331 -21.80 -19.17 4.27
N ARG A 332 -21.47 -18.79 5.52
CA ARG A 332 -20.24 -19.21 6.21
C ARG A 332 -20.13 -20.73 6.40
N GLN A 333 -21.25 -21.44 6.44
CA GLN A 333 -21.27 -22.90 6.69
C GLN A 333 -21.13 -23.73 5.42
N THR A 334 -21.38 -23.15 4.23
CA THR A 334 -21.43 -23.90 2.96
C THR A 334 -20.13 -23.91 2.17
N VAL A 335 -19.20 -23.00 2.44
CA VAL A 335 -17.98 -22.82 1.61
C VAL A 335 -16.71 -23.35 2.28
N PHE A 336 -16.75 -23.67 3.56
CA PHE A 336 -15.59 -24.16 4.35
C PHE A 336 -15.76 -25.57 4.93
N HIS A 337 -16.63 -26.40 4.31
CA HIS A 337 -16.73 -27.84 4.61
C HIS A 337 -16.33 -28.70 3.42
#